data_9e3f475f105aa1029ea8b05c1397d33e
#
_entry.id   9e3f475f105aa1029ea8b05c1397d33e
#
_cell.length_a   1.000
_cell.length_b   1.000
_cell.length_c   1.000
_cell.angle_alpha   90.00
_cell.angle_beta   90.00
_cell.angle_gamma   90.00
#
_symmetry.space_group_name_H-M   'P 1'
#
loop_
_entity.id
_entity.type
_entity.pdbx_description
1 polymer ?
#
loop_
_entity_poly.entity_id
_entity_poly.type
_entity_poly.pdbx_seq_one_letter_code
_entity_poly.pdbx_strand_id
1 'polypeptide(L)' 'MSDKIRNMSVMNIKQTVERANASGSNISEYTLRRAIRTRQLPCKVIGRTYLIPWDAFLRWVNCEQ' A
#
# COMPACT_ATOMS: atom_id res chain seq x y z
N MET A 1 -4.64 -22.56 -2.65
CA MET A 1 -4.92 -22.54 -1.23
C MET A 1 -4.91 -21.14 -0.70
N SER A 2 -5.82 -20.86 0.19
CA SER A 2 -5.92 -19.51 0.73
C SER A 2 -4.72 -19.12 1.58
N ASP A 3 -3.94 -20.08 2.00
CA ASP A 3 -2.76 -19.78 2.80
C ASP A 3 -1.78 -18.90 2.05
N LYS A 4 -1.60 -19.14 0.77
CA LYS A 4 -0.69 -18.32 -0.01
C LYS A 4 -1.14 -16.90 -0.08
N ILE A 5 -2.44 -16.70 -0.23
CA ILE A 5 -2.97 -15.35 -0.33
C ILE A 5 -2.76 -14.60 0.96
N ARG A 6 -2.94 -15.27 2.09
CA ARG A 6 -2.76 -14.62 3.37
C ARG A 6 -1.32 -14.17 3.60
N ASN A 7 -0.38 -14.91 3.04
CA ASN A 7 1.03 -14.61 3.26
C ASN A 7 1.53 -13.45 2.40
N MET A 8 0.72 -12.97 1.49
CA MET A 8 1.17 -11.94 0.57
C MET A 8 1.14 -10.54 1.15
N SER A 9 0.47 -10.35 2.27
CA SER A 9 0.43 -9.05 2.93
C SER A 9 0.03 -7.95 1.96
N VAL A 10 -1.07 -8.17 1.26
CA VAL A 10 -1.57 -7.20 0.30
C VAL A 10 -2.80 -6.53 0.88
N MET A 11 -2.88 -5.22 0.75
CA MET A 11 -3.97 -4.46 1.33
C MET A 11 -4.47 -3.40 0.36
N ASN A 12 -5.72 -2.99 0.53
CA ASN A 12 -6.23 -1.89 -0.27
C ASN A 12 -5.72 -0.56 0.31
N ILE A 13 -6.07 0.53 -0.34
CA ILE A 13 -5.56 1.84 0.07
C ILE A 13 -5.94 2.17 1.50
N LYS A 14 -7.21 1.97 1.84
CA LYS A 14 -7.67 2.31 3.18
C LYS A 14 -6.93 1.51 4.24
N GLN A 15 -6.79 0.22 4.01
CA GLN A 15 -6.12 -0.65 4.97
C GLN A 15 -4.64 -0.28 5.10
N THR A 16 -4.01 0.07 3.99
CA THR A 16 -2.62 0.47 4.02
C THR A 16 -2.43 1.74 4.83
N VAL A 17 -3.31 2.70 4.64
CA VAL A 17 -3.25 3.95 5.39
C VAL A 17 -3.44 3.69 6.88
N GLU A 18 -4.41 2.86 7.23
CA GLU A 18 -4.68 2.57 8.64
C GLU A 18 -3.48 1.90 9.29
N ARG A 19 -2.90 0.94 8.59
CA ARG A 19 -1.75 0.24 9.15
C ARG A 19 -0.54 1.15 9.27
N ALA A 20 -0.33 1.99 8.28
CA ALA A 20 0.79 2.92 8.31
C ALA A 20 0.65 3.90 9.47
N ASN A 21 -0.53 4.44 9.67
CA ASN A 21 -0.75 5.39 10.74
C ASN A 21 -0.61 4.74 12.11
N ALA A 22 -1.05 3.49 12.22
CA ALA A 22 -0.87 2.76 13.46
C ALA A 22 0.59 2.52 13.77
N SER A 23 1.44 2.51 12.75
CA SER A 23 2.88 2.32 12.92
C SER A 23 3.62 3.64 13.08
N GLY A 24 2.90 4.75 13.11
CA GLY A 24 3.54 6.03 13.32
C GLY A 24 3.75 6.86 12.06
N SER A 25 3.44 6.32 10.89
CA SER A 25 3.54 7.08 9.66
C SER A 25 2.33 7.98 9.55
N ASN A 26 2.53 9.21 9.20
CA ASN A 26 1.44 10.15 9.10
C ASN A 26 1.10 10.35 7.62
N ILE A 27 0.34 9.42 7.07
CA ILE A 27 0.09 9.42 5.64
C ILE A 27 -1.41 9.43 5.37
N SER A 28 -1.81 10.05 4.28
CA SER A 28 -3.23 10.13 3.91
C SER A 28 -3.51 9.29 2.68
N GLU A 29 -4.79 9.00 2.45
CA GLU A 29 -5.19 8.28 1.26
C GLU A 29 -4.83 9.05 0.00
N TYR A 30 -4.95 10.36 0.06
CA TYR A 30 -4.63 11.20 -1.08
C TYR A 30 -3.17 11.01 -1.50
N THR A 31 -2.27 11.05 -0.53
CA THR A 31 -0.85 10.88 -0.80
C THR A 31 -0.58 9.52 -1.41
N LEU A 32 -1.23 8.50 -0.87
CA LEU A 32 -1.02 7.14 -1.35
C LEU A 32 -1.54 6.97 -2.78
N ARG A 33 -2.73 7.52 -3.06
CA ARG A 33 -3.29 7.44 -4.40
C ARG A 33 -2.41 8.17 -5.40
N ARG A 34 -1.85 9.29 -4.99
CA ARG A 34 -0.98 10.05 -5.87
C ARG A 34 0.30 9.27 -6.19
N ALA A 35 0.86 8.60 -5.19
CA ALA A 35 2.05 7.79 -5.41
C ALA A 35 1.77 6.66 -6.40
N ILE A 36 0.60 6.07 -6.31
CA ILE A 36 0.23 5.02 -7.23
C ILE A 36 0.02 5.58 -8.64
N ARG A 37 -0.64 6.72 -8.73
CA ARG A 37 -0.92 7.34 -10.02
C ARG A 37 0.35 7.75 -10.74
N THR A 38 1.33 8.23 -10.00
CA THR A 38 2.60 8.67 -10.58
C THR A 38 3.59 7.52 -10.70
N ARG A 39 3.16 6.31 -10.38
CA ARG A 39 3.96 5.10 -10.52
C ARG A 39 5.18 5.08 -9.62
N GLN A 40 5.12 5.80 -8.54
CA GLN A 40 6.17 5.74 -7.53
C GLN A 40 6.00 4.54 -6.63
N LEU A 41 4.76 4.06 -6.52
CA LEU A 41 4.44 2.93 -5.66
C LEU A 41 3.78 1.85 -6.51
N PRO A 42 4.44 0.71 -6.69
CA PRO A 42 3.84 -0.37 -7.47
C PRO A 42 2.64 -0.95 -6.73
N CYS A 43 1.61 -1.24 -7.48
CA CYS A 43 0.43 -1.88 -6.91
C CYS A 43 -0.26 -2.70 -8.00
N LYS A 44 -1.12 -3.58 -7.57
CA LYS A 44 -1.89 -4.40 -8.49
C LYS A 44 -3.33 -3.87 -8.48
N VAL A 45 -3.90 -3.77 -9.67
CA VAL A 45 -5.28 -3.30 -9.80
C VAL A 45 -6.17 -4.46 -10.15
N ILE A 46 -7.19 -4.69 -9.34
CA ILE A 46 -8.17 -5.71 -9.60
C ILE A 46 -9.54 -5.05 -9.56
N GLY A 47 -10.17 -4.95 -10.74
CA GLY A 47 -11.41 -4.21 -10.83
C GLY A 47 -11.17 -2.75 -10.50
N ARG A 48 -11.79 -2.28 -9.43
CA ARG A 48 -11.62 -0.91 -8.97
C ARG A 48 -10.75 -0.82 -7.73
N THR A 49 -10.16 -1.94 -7.34
CA THR A 49 -9.41 -2.01 -6.11
C THR A 49 -7.92 -2.01 -6.39
N TYR A 50 -7.21 -1.17 -5.68
CA TYR A 50 -5.75 -1.18 -5.71
C TYR A 50 -5.27 -2.05 -4.58
N LEU A 51 -4.41 -3.00 -4.90
CA LEU A 51 -3.82 -3.87 -3.90
C LEU A 51 -2.35 -3.55 -3.78
N ILE A 52 -1.95 -3.12 -2.61
CA ILE A 52 -0.60 -2.62 -2.38
C ILE A 52 0.17 -3.64 -1.54
N PRO A 53 1.27 -4.19 -2.08
CA PRO A 53 2.12 -5.06 -1.27
C PRO A 53 2.76 -4.25 -0.17
N TRP A 54 2.71 -4.77 1.04
CA TRP A 54 3.25 -4.03 2.18
C TRP A 54 4.74 -3.76 2.01
N ASP A 55 5.47 -4.72 1.43
CA ASP A 55 6.89 -4.53 1.17
C ASP A 55 7.16 -3.33 0.27
N ALA A 56 6.35 -3.21 -0.78
CA ALA A 56 6.51 -2.10 -1.70
C ALA A 56 6.21 -0.77 -1.01
N PHE A 57 5.19 -0.78 -0.15
CA PHE A 57 4.83 0.42 0.59
C PHE A 57 5.98 0.83 1.51
N LEU A 58 6.57 -0.12 2.21
CA LEU A 58 7.66 0.19 3.11
C LEU A 58 8.86 0.77 2.38
N ARG A 59 9.18 0.21 1.23
CA ARG A 59 10.28 0.74 0.43
C ARG A 59 10.00 2.16 -0.01
N TRP A 60 8.78 2.39 -0.46
CA TRP A 60 8.41 3.71 -0.94
C TRP A 60 8.48 4.74 0.18
N VAL A 61 7.91 4.43 1.32
CA VAL A 61 7.85 5.38 2.41
C VAL A 61 9.24 5.65 2.99
N ASN A 62 10.12 4.64 2.97
CA ASN A 62 11.47 4.82 3.45
C ASN A 62 12.32 5.64 2.47
N CYS A 63 12.09 5.46 1.20
CA CYS A 63 12.85 6.20 0.19
C CYS A 63 12.39 7.63 0.08
N GLU A 64 11.10 7.87 0.31
CA GLU A 64 10.55 9.21 0.21
C GLU A 64 11.00 10.10 1.36
N GLN A 65 11.36 9.48 2.45
CA GLN A 65 11.84 10.25 3.59
C GLN A 65 13.27 10.72 3.36
#